data_1bab071f4c7890bfc9f4a666d9d5627c
#
_entry.id   1bab071f4c7890bfc9f4a666d9d5627c
#
_cell.length_a   1.000
_cell.length_b   1.000
_cell.length_c   1.000
_cell.angle_alpha   90.00
_cell.angle_beta   90.00
_cell.angle_gamma   90.00
#
_symmetry.space_group_name_H-M   'P 1'
#
loop_
_entity.id
_entity.type
_entity.pdbx_description
1 polymer ?
#
loop_
_entity_poly.entity_id
_entity_poly.type
_entity_poly.pdbx_seq_one_letter_code
_entity_poly.pdbx_strand_id
1 'polypeptide(L)'
;TAGEDTPDNVKVFIEDCGYTSVWDVFSSELQLRFGLPEFPILYTASGVAKLRAGYTFGEASALRQVENCEKPMLFIHGTADDFIPYEMMDELYNAKPGDNKAELTADGAGHGEAMYALGDTYWDTVFDFIEPYMN
;
A
#
# COMPACT_ATOMS: atom_id res chain seq x y z
N THR A 1 7.24 -1.76 8.76
CA THR A 1 6.60 -0.96 9.82
C THR A 1 5.27 -1.51 10.29
N ALA A 2 4.42 -2.04 9.40
CA ALA A 2 3.13 -2.64 9.79
C ALA A 2 3.24 -4.09 10.29
N GLY A 3 4.38 -4.74 10.10
CA GLY A 3 4.63 -6.14 10.48
C GLY A 3 5.21 -6.32 11.88
N GLU A 4 6.14 -7.25 12.01
CA GLU A 4 6.68 -7.75 13.28
C GLU A 4 7.34 -6.67 14.17
N ASP A 5 7.90 -5.61 13.58
CA ASP A 5 8.61 -4.55 14.30
C ASP A 5 7.72 -3.34 14.66
N THR A 6 6.40 -3.51 14.67
CA THR A 6 5.48 -2.42 15.02
C THR A 6 5.54 -2.11 16.52
N PRO A 7 5.85 -0.87 16.93
CA PRO A 7 5.85 -0.48 18.33
C PRO A 7 4.49 -0.66 19.00
N ASP A 8 4.46 -1.01 20.28
CA ASP A 8 3.23 -1.28 21.05
C ASP A 8 2.26 -0.10 21.13
N ASN A 9 2.78 1.13 21.04
CA ASN A 9 1.95 2.34 21.05
C ASN A 9 1.23 2.61 19.72
N VAL A 10 1.61 1.97 18.63
CA VAL A 10 0.84 1.98 17.38
C VAL A 10 -0.36 1.05 17.54
N LYS A 11 -1.56 1.57 17.41
CA LYS A 11 -2.80 0.81 17.66
C LYS A 11 -3.49 0.36 16.38
N VAL A 12 -3.39 1.15 15.33
CA VAL A 12 -4.11 0.96 14.07
C VAL A 12 -3.29 1.54 12.92
N PHE A 13 -3.49 1.01 11.73
CA PHE A 13 -2.92 1.55 10.50
C PHE A 13 -4.02 2.02 9.55
N ILE A 14 -3.79 3.16 8.91
CA ILE A 14 -4.53 3.63 7.75
C ILE A 14 -3.56 3.62 6.58
N GLU A 15 -3.87 2.84 5.58
CA GLU A 15 -3.11 2.74 4.35
C GLU A 15 -3.91 3.42 3.24
N ASP A 16 -3.35 4.46 2.63
CA ASP A 16 -3.98 5.23 1.56
C ASP A 16 -3.07 5.21 0.32
N CYS A 17 -3.56 4.63 -0.76
CA CYS A 17 -2.82 4.39 -2.01
C CYS A 17 -1.55 3.54 -1.83
N GLY A 18 -1.64 2.47 -1.05
CA GLY A 18 -0.52 1.57 -0.81
C GLY A 18 -0.16 0.67 -1.97
N TYR A 19 1.06 0.18 -1.95
CA TYR A 19 1.59 -0.71 -2.98
C TYR A 19 2.12 -2.01 -2.39
N THR A 20 2.14 -3.07 -3.19
CA THR A 20 2.57 -4.42 -2.77
C THR A 20 4.08 -4.52 -2.53
N SER A 21 4.89 -3.98 -3.46
CA SER A 21 6.33 -3.89 -3.32
C SER A 21 6.92 -2.78 -4.20
N VAL A 22 8.13 -2.34 -3.87
CA VAL A 22 8.87 -1.40 -4.74
C VAL A 22 9.12 -1.99 -6.13
N TRP A 23 9.30 -3.31 -6.21
CA TRP A 23 9.43 -4.00 -7.50
C TRP A 23 8.18 -3.85 -8.34
N ASP A 24 7.00 -4.14 -7.76
CA ASP A 24 5.73 -4.13 -8.50
C ASP A 24 5.38 -2.73 -9.01
N VAL A 25 5.59 -1.69 -8.19
CA VAL A 25 5.40 -0.30 -8.62
C VAL A 25 6.31 0.05 -9.79
N PHE A 26 7.60 -0.23 -9.69
CA PHE A 26 8.52 0.10 -10.79
C PHE A 26 8.29 -0.74 -12.03
N SER A 27 7.86 -1.99 -11.88
CA SER A 27 7.46 -2.84 -12.99
C SER A 27 6.25 -2.27 -13.72
N SER A 28 5.20 -1.90 -12.97
CA SER A 28 3.99 -1.27 -13.50
C SER A 28 4.31 0.04 -14.23
N GLU A 29 5.05 0.94 -13.59
CA GLU A 29 5.44 2.23 -14.17
C GLU A 29 6.31 2.09 -15.42
N LEU A 30 7.25 1.13 -15.40
CA LEU A 30 8.11 0.87 -16.56
C LEU A 30 7.29 0.40 -17.76
N GLN A 31 6.32 -0.48 -17.53
CA GLN A 31 5.43 -0.99 -18.57
C GLN A 31 4.45 0.08 -19.06
N LEU A 32 3.77 0.78 -18.12
CA LEU A 32 2.70 1.74 -18.46
C LEU A 32 3.24 3.01 -19.15
N ARG A 33 4.35 3.58 -18.64
CA ARG A 33 4.87 4.85 -19.17
C ARG A 33 5.83 4.70 -20.33
N PHE A 34 6.57 3.59 -20.36
CA PHE A 34 7.64 3.41 -21.35
C PHE A 34 7.43 2.20 -22.28
N GLY A 35 6.49 1.30 -21.96
CA GLY A 35 6.29 0.06 -22.73
C GLY A 35 7.53 -0.86 -22.70
N LEU A 36 8.36 -0.75 -21.65
CA LEU A 36 9.61 -1.48 -21.56
C LEU A 36 9.49 -2.71 -20.64
N PRO A 37 10.21 -3.80 -20.97
CA PRO A 37 10.26 -4.97 -20.09
C PRO A 37 11.12 -4.69 -18.85
N GLU A 38 10.87 -5.43 -17.78
CA GLU A 38 11.64 -5.36 -16.53
C GLU A 38 13.15 -5.59 -16.74
N PHE A 39 13.48 -6.61 -17.56
CA PHE A 39 14.88 -6.92 -17.87
C PHE A 39 15.37 -6.09 -19.07
N PRO A 40 16.59 -5.51 -19.01
CA PRO A 40 17.56 -5.58 -17.88
C PRO A 40 17.43 -4.44 -16.86
N ILE A 41 16.57 -3.47 -17.10
CA ILE A 41 16.55 -2.18 -16.41
C ILE A 41 16.25 -2.35 -14.91
N LEU A 42 15.15 -2.99 -14.59
CA LEU A 42 14.70 -3.14 -13.21
C LEU A 42 15.65 -4.04 -12.39
N TYR A 43 16.19 -5.07 -13.02
CA TYR A 43 17.17 -5.96 -12.39
C TYR A 43 18.48 -5.24 -12.05
N THR A 44 18.98 -4.41 -12.98
CA THR A 44 20.20 -3.63 -12.74
C THR A 44 19.98 -2.55 -11.69
N ALA A 45 18.85 -1.83 -11.74
CA ALA A 45 18.49 -0.83 -10.75
C ALA A 45 18.35 -1.42 -9.35
N SER A 46 17.66 -2.57 -9.23
CA SER A 46 17.51 -3.31 -7.97
C SER A 46 18.87 -3.80 -7.43
N GLY A 47 19.77 -4.26 -8.30
CA GLY A 47 21.14 -4.62 -7.92
C GLY A 47 21.96 -3.43 -7.38
N VAL A 48 21.83 -2.27 -8.01
CA VAL A 48 22.44 -1.02 -7.52
C VAL A 48 21.86 -0.61 -6.17
N ALA A 49 20.52 -0.71 -5.98
CA ALA A 49 19.88 -0.46 -4.69
C ALA A 49 20.44 -1.38 -3.60
N LYS A 50 20.61 -2.67 -3.90
CA LYS A 50 21.24 -3.62 -2.95
C LYS A 50 22.64 -3.19 -2.52
N LEU A 51 23.46 -2.74 -3.48
CA LEU A 51 24.82 -2.30 -3.18
C LEU A 51 24.89 -0.97 -2.41
N ARG A 52 23.94 -0.08 -2.65
CA ARG A 52 23.93 1.27 -2.07
C ARG A 52 23.12 1.39 -0.78
N ALA A 53 21.97 0.74 -0.73
CA ALA A 53 20.99 0.85 0.34
C ALA A 53 20.82 -0.44 1.17
N GLY A 54 21.42 -1.55 0.73
CA GLY A 54 21.39 -2.81 1.46
C GLY A 54 20.19 -3.71 1.21
N TYR A 55 19.24 -3.31 0.36
CA TYR A 55 18.05 -4.10 0.01
C TYR A 55 17.77 -4.07 -1.50
N THR A 56 17.13 -5.11 -2.01
CA THR A 56 16.59 -5.16 -3.38
C THR A 56 15.16 -4.59 -3.40
N PHE A 57 14.67 -4.23 -4.58
CA PHE A 57 13.28 -3.76 -4.72
C PHE A 57 12.26 -4.81 -4.28
N GLY A 58 12.51 -6.10 -4.51
CA GLY A 58 11.62 -7.17 -4.05
C GLY A 58 11.70 -7.46 -2.54
N GLU A 59 12.81 -7.09 -1.86
CA GLU A 59 12.90 -7.16 -0.39
C GLU A 59 12.08 -6.05 0.27
N ALA A 60 11.90 -4.89 -0.40
CA ALA A 60 11.05 -3.80 0.07
C ALA A 60 9.58 -4.08 -0.29
N SER A 61 8.97 -5.01 0.42
CA SER A 61 7.60 -5.48 0.20
C SER A 61 6.69 -5.07 1.36
N ALA A 62 5.70 -4.23 1.05
CA ALA A 62 4.62 -3.90 1.97
C ALA A 62 3.69 -5.11 2.16
N LEU A 63 3.48 -5.91 1.11
CA LEU A 63 2.67 -7.13 1.17
C LEU A 63 3.12 -8.05 2.29
N ARG A 64 4.44 -8.36 2.38
CA ARG A 64 4.98 -9.20 3.46
C ARG A 64 4.79 -8.58 4.84
N GLN A 65 4.82 -7.26 4.96
CA GLN A 65 4.57 -6.58 6.23
C GLN A 65 3.10 -6.68 6.63
N VAL A 66 2.20 -6.55 5.68
CA VAL A 66 0.76 -6.69 5.89
C VAL A 66 0.39 -8.13 6.26
N GLU A 67 0.98 -9.14 5.62
CA GLU A 67 0.81 -10.57 5.96
C GLU A 67 1.15 -10.88 7.44
N ASN A 68 2.09 -10.15 8.02
CA ASN A 68 2.51 -10.31 9.41
C ASN A 68 1.89 -9.27 10.35
N CYS A 69 0.97 -8.43 9.88
CA CYS A 69 0.34 -7.40 10.68
C CYS A 69 -0.89 -7.91 11.41
N GLU A 70 -0.81 -8.00 12.74
CA GLU A 70 -1.96 -8.36 13.58
C GLU A 70 -2.84 -7.15 13.96
N LYS A 71 -2.31 -5.92 13.81
CA LYS A 71 -3.03 -4.69 14.17
C LYS A 71 -4.14 -4.37 13.17
N PRO A 72 -5.21 -3.69 13.61
CA PRO A 72 -6.28 -3.24 12.72
C PRO A 72 -5.73 -2.39 11.57
N MET A 73 -6.29 -2.54 10.37
CA MET A 73 -5.86 -1.83 9.18
C MET A 73 -7.04 -1.45 8.29
N LEU A 74 -7.12 -0.16 7.95
CA LEU A 74 -8.04 0.37 6.94
C LEU A 74 -7.26 0.63 5.66
N PHE A 75 -7.76 0.11 4.54
CA PHE A 75 -7.19 0.28 3.21
C PHE A 75 -8.05 1.27 2.42
N ILE A 76 -7.44 2.28 1.83
CA ILE A 76 -8.12 3.32 1.05
C ILE A 76 -7.44 3.44 -0.30
N HIS A 77 -8.22 3.47 -1.40
CA HIS A 77 -7.65 3.62 -2.74
C HIS A 77 -8.63 4.25 -3.72
N GLY A 78 -8.10 5.02 -4.67
CA GLY A 78 -8.84 5.57 -5.79
C GLY A 78 -8.91 4.61 -6.97
N THR A 79 -10.09 4.41 -7.57
CA THR A 79 -10.24 3.48 -8.70
C THR A 79 -9.63 3.98 -10.01
N ALA A 80 -9.29 5.27 -10.10
CA ALA A 80 -8.61 5.87 -11.24
C ALA A 80 -7.15 6.22 -10.95
N ASP A 81 -6.53 5.56 -9.96
CA ASP A 81 -5.11 5.73 -9.66
C ASP A 81 -4.27 5.20 -10.83
N ASP A 82 -3.57 6.12 -11.51
CA ASP A 82 -2.73 5.83 -12.67
C ASP A 82 -1.25 5.66 -12.33
N PHE A 83 -0.92 5.73 -11.02
CA PHE A 83 0.43 5.52 -10.49
C PHE A 83 0.56 4.21 -9.72
N ILE A 84 -0.32 3.97 -8.75
CA ILE A 84 -0.41 2.70 -8.03
C ILE A 84 -1.70 2.00 -8.46
N PRO A 85 -1.62 0.88 -9.22
CA PRO A 85 -2.81 0.16 -9.65
C PRO A 85 -3.73 -0.22 -8.48
N TYR A 86 -5.04 0.01 -8.66
CA TYR A 86 -6.06 -0.28 -7.64
C TYR A 86 -6.01 -1.73 -7.15
N GLU A 87 -5.66 -2.66 -8.03
CA GLU A 87 -5.54 -4.09 -7.72
C GLU A 87 -4.52 -4.37 -6.61
N MET A 88 -3.54 -3.49 -6.41
CA MET A 88 -2.57 -3.64 -5.31
C MET A 88 -3.23 -3.48 -3.93
N MET A 89 -4.27 -2.64 -3.81
CA MET A 89 -5.07 -2.57 -2.58
C MET A 89 -5.78 -3.88 -2.32
N ASP A 90 -6.40 -4.48 -3.34
CA ASP A 90 -7.08 -5.78 -3.20
C ASP A 90 -6.12 -6.87 -2.72
N GLU A 91 -4.89 -6.89 -3.26
CA GLU A 91 -3.86 -7.84 -2.83
C GLU A 91 -3.45 -7.62 -1.37
N LEU A 92 -3.22 -6.37 -0.96
CA LEU A 92 -2.88 -6.02 0.42
C LEU A 92 -4.02 -6.36 1.38
N TYR A 93 -5.26 -6.01 1.02
CA TYR A 93 -6.45 -6.32 1.82
C TYR A 93 -6.62 -7.83 2.02
N ASN A 94 -6.46 -8.61 0.95
CA ASN A 94 -6.59 -10.06 1.01
C ASN A 94 -5.45 -10.72 1.81
N ALA A 95 -4.25 -10.16 1.75
CA ALA A 95 -3.08 -10.66 2.49
C ALA A 95 -3.15 -10.37 4.00
N LYS A 96 -3.87 -9.30 4.42
CA LYS A 96 -4.04 -8.94 5.83
C LYS A 96 -4.80 -10.04 6.59
N PRO A 97 -4.19 -10.69 7.60
CA PRO A 97 -4.85 -11.71 8.39
C PRO A 97 -5.93 -11.13 9.33
N GLY A 98 -6.88 -11.98 9.69
CA GLY A 98 -7.96 -11.66 10.64
C GLY A 98 -9.06 -10.76 10.04
N ASP A 99 -10.06 -10.46 10.90
CA ASP A 99 -11.26 -9.72 10.50
C ASP A 99 -11.20 -8.23 10.92
N ASN A 100 -10.10 -7.81 11.55
CA ASN A 100 -9.87 -6.44 12.00
C ASN A 100 -9.34 -5.55 10.85
N LYS A 101 -10.01 -5.60 9.70
CA LYS A 101 -9.69 -4.85 8.50
C LYS A 101 -10.94 -4.29 7.84
N ALA A 102 -10.79 -3.19 7.14
CA ALA A 102 -11.83 -2.57 6.32
C ALA A 102 -11.20 -1.98 5.05
N GLU A 103 -12.03 -1.69 4.06
CA GLU A 103 -11.64 -1.01 2.84
C GLU A 103 -12.55 0.18 2.57
N LEU A 104 -12.01 1.21 1.93
CA LEU A 104 -12.72 2.39 1.44
C LEU A 104 -12.29 2.68 0.01
N THR A 105 -13.17 2.44 -0.94
CA THR A 105 -12.94 2.75 -2.34
C THR A 105 -13.39 4.15 -2.66
N ALA A 106 -12.50 4.96 -3.25
CA ALA A 106 -12.82 6.28 -3.78
C ALA A 106 -13.01 6.19 -5.30
N ASP A 107 -14.28 6.05 -5.73
CA ASP A 107 -14.59 5.86 -7.15
C ASP A 107 -14.21 7.08 -7.99
N GLY A 108 -13.44 6.84 -9.06
CA GLY A 108 -12.94 7.87 -9.97
C GLY A 108 -11.80 8.75 -9.43
N ALA A 109 -11.34 8.53 -8.20
CA ALA A 109 -10.22 9.27 -7.64
C ALA A 109 -8.88 8.74 -8.15
N GLY A 110 -7.94 9.65 -8.44
CA GLY A 110 -6.56 9.36 -8.77
C GLY A 110 -5.68 9.13 -7.53
N HIS A 111 -4.37 9.05 -7.75
CA HIS A 111 -3.39 8.80 -6.69
C HIS A 111 -3.41 9.90 -5.61
N GLY A 112 -3.66 9.51 -4.35
CA GLY A 112 -3.73 10.43 -3.21
C GLY A 112 -4.93 11.39 -3.23
N GLU A 113 -5.94 11.14 -4.07
CA GLU A 113 -7.11 12.01 -4.23
C GLU A 113 -8.35 11.53 -3.46
N ALA A 114 -8.29 10.37 -2.81
CA ALA A 114 -9.43 9.78 -2.08
C ALA A 114 -10.05 10.76 -1.07
N MET A 115 -9.22 11.45 -0.29
CA MET A 115 -9.66 12.45 0.68
C MET A 115 -10.46 13.61 0.03
N TYR A 116 -10.05 14.05 -1.15
CA TYR A 116 -10.73 15.14 -1.85
C TYR A 116 -12.01 14.66 -2.54
N ALA A 117 -11.99 13.47 -3.11
CA ALA A 117 -13.14 12.89 -3.81
C ALA A 117 -14.27 12.53 -2.85
N LEU A 118 -13.97 12.00 -1.67
CA LEU A 118 -14.92 11.54 -0.68
C LEU A 118 -15.31 12.62 0.36
N GLY A 119 -14.47 13.65 0.54
CA GLY A 119 -14.72 14.73 1.51
C GLY A 119 -14.95 14.22 2.93
N ASP A 120 -16.09 14.60 3.54
CA ASP A 120 -16.41 14.21 4.92
C ASP A 120 -16.52 12.68 5.09
N THR A 121 -16.97 11.94 4.08
CA THR A 121 -17.08 10.48 4.12
C THR A 121 -15.72 9.82 4.36
N TYR A 122 -14.64 10.37 3.82
CA TYR A 122 -13.28 9.87 4.08
C TYR A 122 -12.95 9.93 5.57
N TRP A 123 -13.15 11.11 6.16
CA TRP A 123 -12.82 11.34 7.57
C TRP A 123 -13.74 10.60 8.52
N ASP A 124 -15.05 10.56 8.23
CA ASP A 124 -16.01 9.79 9.02
C ASP A 124 -15.61 8.31 9.04
N THR A 125 -15.29 7.72 7.88
CA THR A 125 -14.84 6.32 7.80
C THR A 125 -13.55 6.10 8.58
N VAL A 126 -12.56 6.99 8.44
CA VAL A 126 -11.28 6.89 9.18
C VAL A 126 -11.53 6.95 10.69
N PHE A 127 -12.30 7.93 11.17
CA PHE A 127 -12.55 8.10 12.61
C PHE A 127 -13.40 6.96 13.18
N ASP A 128 -14.44 6.52 12.49
CA ASP A 128 -15.26 5.38 12.92
C ASP A 128 -14.43 4.09 13.01
N PHE A 129 -13.48 3.91 12.07
CA PHE A 129 -12.59 2.74 12.09
C PHE A 129 -11.60 2.77 13.25
N ILE A 130 -11.01 3.92 13.58
CA ILE A 130 -9.98 4.00 14.62
C ILE A 130 -10.55 4.08 16.04
N GLU A 131 -11.76 4.63 16.23
CA GLU A 131 -12.36 4.89 17.55
C GLU A 131 -12.29 3.69 18.51
N PRO A 132 -12.64 2.45 18.11
CA PRO A 132 -12.59 1.28 19.00
C PRO A 132 -11.20 0.95 19.55
N TYR A 133 -10.14 1.41 18.90
CA TYR A 133 -8.75 1.07 19.20
C TYR A 133 -7.97 2.17 19.95
N MET A 134 -8.61 3.33 20.16
CA MET A 134 -7.97 4.49 20.76
C MET A 134 -8.18 4.61 22.27
N ASN A 135 -8.88 3.64 22.89
CA ASN A 135 -9.15 3.62 24.33
C ASN A 135 -8.10 2.83 25.11
#